data_faee4f8fc587326c54158e59e659dd9b
#
_entry.id   faee4f8fc587326c54158e59e659dd9b
#
_cell.length_a   1.000
_cell.length_b   1.000
_cell.length_c   1.000
_cell.angle_alpha   90.00
_cell.angle_beta   90.00
_cell.angle_gamma   90.00
#
_symmetry.space_group_name_H-M   'P 1'
#
loop_
_entity.id
_entity.type
_entity.pdbx_description
1 polymer ?
#
loop_
_entity_poly.entity_id
_entity_poly.type
_entity_poly.pdbx_seq_one_letter_code
_entity_poly.pdbx_strand_id
1 'polypeptide(L)'
;MNTAIPYTIEGHVAVITMSNPPANTWTRGSLDALADLIQAFNADKNIYSLVITGEGDKFFSAGADLKLFADGNKQTAADMSTAFGRAFEVLSQFRGLSIAAINGYAMGGGLEVALACDLRIAESQAQMALPEAAVGLLPCAGGTQNLAWLVGEGWAKRMILCGERVTAQQALDIGLVEAVAEQGEALAKAMEWAKKSERQSPTSIAACKRLIQNARKEPMFTGMGYERDEFVNLFDSNDQKEGVQAFLEKRKPQWTNS
;
A
#
# COMPACT_ATOMS: atom_id res chain seq x y z
N MET A 1 18.25 2.90 -19.13
CA MET A 1 17.15 1.93 -19.01
C MET A 1 15.91 2.71 -18.63
N ASN A 2 14.77 2.41 -19.23
CA ASN A 2 13.52 3.11 -18.90
C ASN A 2 13.10 2.72 -17.49
N THR A 3 13.17 3.64 -16.54
CA THR A 3 12.86 3.41 -15.12
C THR A 3 11.37 3.67 -14.80
N ALA A 4 10.56 3.99 -15.83
CA ALA A 4 9.14 4.25 -15.64
C ALA A 4 8.41 2.99 -15.21
N ILE A 5 7.60 3.11 -14.16
CA ILE A 5 6.73 2.04 -13.72
C ILE A 5 5.45 2.08 -14.57
N PRO A 6 5.06 0.95 -15.21
CA PRO A 6 3.82 0.88 -15.96
C PRO A 6 2.60 1.15 -15.09
N TYR A 7 1.66 1.94 -15.59
CA TYR A 7 0.37 2.16 -14.96
C TYR A 7 -0.73 2.40 -15.99
N THR A 8 -1.97 2.17 -15.58
CA THR A 8 -3.19 2.54 -16.32
C THR A 8 -4.13 3.30 -15.40
N ILE A 9 -5.04 4.06 -15.98
CA ILE A 9 -6.08 4.77 -15.22
C ILE A 9 -7.44 4.31 -15.74
N GLU A 10 -8.29 3.82 -14.83
CA GLU A 10 -9.66 3.43 -15.10
C GLU A 10 -10.60 4.24 -14.22
N GLY A 11 -11.29 5.23 -14.81
CA GLY A 11 -12.08 6.18 -14.04
C GLY A 11 -11.21 7.01 -13.09
N HIS A 12 -11.39 6.84 -11.80
CA HIS A 12 -10.61 7.50 -10.74
C HIS A 12 -9.58 6.58 -10.07
N VAL A 13 -9.34 5.39 -10.63
CA VAL A 13 -8.40 4.41 -10.09
C VAL A 13 -7.14 4.34 -10.95
N ALA A 14 -5.98 4.56 -10.35
CA ALA A 14 -4.70 4.28 -10.99
C ALA A 14 -4.24 2.86 -10.62
N VAL A 15 -3.94 2.04 -11.63
CA VAL A 15 -3.40 0.68 -11.47
C VAL A 15 -1.92 0.71 -11.82
N ILE A 16 -1.07 0.43 -10.85
CA ILE A 16 0.39 0.37 -10.98
C ILE A 16 0.80 -1.09 -11.11
N THR A 17 1.58 -1.43 -12.14
CA THR A 17 2.08 -2.79 -12.36
C THR A 17 3.58 -2.82 -12.13
N MET A 18 4.04 -3.56 -11.12
CA MET A 18 5.46 -3.81 -10.91
C MET A 18 5.96 -4.77 -11.98
N SER A 19 6.91 -4.31 -12.79
CA SER A 19 7.46 -5.06 -13.91
C SER A 19 8.98 -4.95 -13.93
N ASN A 20 9.63 -6.03 -13.49
CA ASN A 20 11.07 -6.25 -13.61
C ASN A 20 11.36 -7.76 -13.61
N PRO A 21 11.23 -8.40 -14.76
CA PRO A 21 11.41 -9.85 -14.87
C PRO A 21 12.78 -10.34 -14.36
N PRO A 22 12.86 -11.59 -13.80
CA PRO A 22 11.77 -12.57 -13.74
C PRO A 22 10.89 -12.48 -12.48
N ALA A 23 11.19 -11.63 -11.52
CA ALA A 23 10.58 -11.68 -10.18
C ALA A 23 10.11 -10.33 -9.64
N ASN A 24 9.93 -9.33 -10.50
CA ASN A 24 9.46 -8.00 -10.17
C ASN A 24 10.25 -7.35 -9.02
N THR A 25 11.60 -7.48 -9.08
CA THR A 25 12.50 -6.94 -8.06
C THR A 25 12.64 -5.44 -8.17
N TRP A 26 12.85 -4.80 -7.03
CA TRP A 26 13.07 -3.37 -6.94
C TRP A 26 14.53 -2.99 -7.26
N THR A 27 14.67 -1.94 -8.04
CA THR A 27 15.93 -1.22 -8.26
C THR A 27 15.81 0.18 -7.68
N ARG A 28 16.94 0.88 -7.50
CA ARG A 28 16.95 2.29 -7.10
C ARG A 28 16.04 3.12 -8.00
N GLY A 29 16.20 2.97 -9.32
CA GLY A 29 15.41 3.75 -10.29
C GLY A 29 13.92 3.46 -10.24
N SER A 30 13.49 2.20 -10.03
CA SER A 30 12.07 1.88 -9.91
C SER A 30 11.45 2.38 -8.60
N LEU A 31 12.22 2.41 -7.50
CA LEU A 31 11.77 2.99 -6.23
C LEU A 31 11.59 4.51 -6.33
N ASP A 32 12.56 5.20 -6.91
CA ASP A 32 12.46 6.65 -7.14
C ASP A 32 11.26 6.97 -8.05
N ALA A 33 11.08 6.20 -9.14
CA ALA A 33 9.96 6.36 -10.06
C ALA A 33 8.60 6.09 -9.39
N LEU A 34 8.51 5.11 -8.48
CA LEU A 34 7.29 4.86 -7.71
C LEU A 34 6.94 6.06 -6.83
N ALA A 35 7.92 6.59 -6.09
CA ALA A 35 7.69 7.74 -5.23
C ALA A 35 7.19 8.96 -6.03
N ASP A 36 7.84 9.26 -7.15
CA ASP A 36 7.49 10.40 -8.00
C ASP A 36 6.09 10.21 -8.64
N LEU A 37 5.77 9.00 -9.08
CA LEU A 37 4.45 8.67 -9.63
C LEU A 37 3.33 8.86 -8.60
N ILE A 38 3.52 8.36 -7.37
CA ILE A 38 2.52 8.51 -6.30
C ILE A 38 2.37 9.97 -5.89
N GLN A 39 3.45 10.75 -5.87
CA GLN A 39 3.36 12.19 -5.64
C GLN A 39 2.55 12.91 -6.72
N ALA A 40 2.74 12.53 -7.99
CA ALA A 40 1.95 13.05 -9.10
C ALA A 40 0.45 12.70 -8.94
N PHE A 41 0.14 11.45 -8.56
CA PHE A 41 -1.24 11.04 -8.29
C PHE A 41 -1.85 11.72 -7.05
N ASN A 42 -1.05 12.04 -6.04
CA ASN A 42 -1.50 12.85 -4.91
C ASN A 42 -1.89 14.28 -5.31
N ALA A 43 -1.22 14.84 -6.32
CA ALA A 43 -1.52 16.17 -6.83
C ALA A 43 -2.71 16.19 -7.80
N ASP A 44 -3.01 15.07 -8.46
CA ASP A 44 -4.13 14.94 -9.40
C ASP A 44 -5.45 14.69 -8.68
N LYS A 45 -6.33 15.69 -8.67
CA LYS A 45 -7.65 15.60 -8.03
C LYS A 45 -8.57 14.53 -8.65
N ASN A 46 -8.27 14.02 -9.84
CA ASN A 46 -9.06 12.98 -10.48
C ASN A 46 -8.69 11.55 -10.04
N ILE A 47 -7.56 11.36 -9.35
CA ILE A 47 -7.16 10.07 -8.82
C ILE A 47 -7.64 9.91 -7.37
N TYR A 48 -8.57 8.97 -7.14
CA TYR A 48 -9.17 8.71 -5.82
C TYR A 48 -8.59 7.47 -5.15
N SER A 49 -8.11 6.50 -5.95
CA SER A 49 -7.59 5.23 -5.44
C SER A 49 -6.38 4.74 -6.24
N LEU A 50 -5.53 3.95 -5.59
CA LEU A 50 -4.41 3.23 -6.20
C LEU A 50 -4.61 1.73 -6.03
N VAL A 51 -4.30 0.96 -7.07
CA VAL A 51 -4.12 -0.50 -6.99
C VAL A 51 -2.71 -0.81 -7.44
N ILE A 52 -1.98 -1.65 -6.68
CA ILE A 52 -0.63 -2.10 -7.02
C ILE A 52 -0.67 -3.61 -7.20
N THR A 53 -0.12 -4.11 -8.31
CA THR A 53 0.00 -5.54 -8.61
C THR A 53 1.34 -5.86 -9.27
N GLY A 54 1.70 -7.14 -9.37
CA GLY A 54 2.89 -7.61 -10.10
C GLY A 54 2.57 -8.05 -11.52
N GLU A 55 3.51 -7.91 -12.44
CA GLU A 55 3.40 -8.48 -13.77
C GLU A 55 3.55 -10.00 -13.73
N GLY A 56 2.74 -10.69 -14.52
CA GLY A 56 2.72 -12.16 -14.59
C GLY A 56 1.89 -12.80 -13.48
N ASP A 57 2.07 -14.10 -13.28
CA ASP A 57 1.22 -14.92 -12.41
C ASP A 57 1.97 -15.54 -11.21
N LYS A 58 3.31 -15.42 -11.18
CA LYS A 58 4.14 -16.07 -10.18
C LYS A 58 4.58 -15.16 -9.06
N PHE A 59 4.96 -13.92 -9.36
CA PHE A 59 5.47 -12.98 -8.39
C PHE A 59 4.64 -11.70 -8.37
N PHE A 60 4.20 -11.35 -7.19
CA PHE A 60 3.87 -9.96 -6.89
C PHE A 60 5.16 -9.14 -6.90
N SER A 61 6.11 -9.46 -6.00
CA SER A 61 7.49 -8.97 -6.05
C SER A 61 8.37 -9.80 -5.11
N ALA A 62 9.58 -10.12 -5.55
CA ALA A 62 10.59 -10.78 -4.71
C ALA A 62 11.45 -9.80 -3.87
N GLY A 63 11.10 -8.51 -3.85
CA GLY A 63 11.83 -7.51 -3.08
C GLY A 63 13.06 -6.96 -3.80
N ALA A 64 14.14 -6.72 -3.08
CA ALA A 64 15.38 -6.21 -3.64
C ALA A 64 16.12 -7.26 -4.47
N ASP A 65 16.83 -6.82 -5.52
CA ASP A 65 17.85 -7.68 -6.14
C ASP A 65 19.07 -7.77 -5.20
N LEU A 66 19.25 -8.94 -4.59
CA LEU A 66 20.35 -9.17 -3.64
C LEU A 66 21.75 -9.00 -4.24
N LYS A 67 21.90 -9.05 -5.57
CA LYS A 67 23.17 -8.75 -6.23
C LYS A 67 23.67 -7.35 -5.94
N LEU A 68 22.77 -6.40 -5.64
CA LEU A 68 23.11 -5.03 -5.28
C LEU A 68 23.89 -4.94 -3.95
N PHE A 69 23.78 -5.95 -3.10
CA PHE A 69 24.40 -5.97 -1.78
C PHE A 69 25.58 -6.93 -1.67
N ALA A 70 25.97 -7.59 -2.77
CA ALA A 70 26.98 -8.66 -2.77
C ALA A 70 28.39 -8.18 -2.37
N ASP A 71 28.72 -6.92 -2.60
CA ASP A 71 30.02 -6.32 -2.26
C ASP A 71 30.11 -5.83 -0.81
N GLY A 72 29.02 -5.88 -0.04
CA GLY A 72 28.96 -5.40 1.34
C GLY A 72 29.12 -3.89 1.49
N ASN A 73 28.93 -3.11 0.43
CA ASN A 73 29.13 -1.66 0.45
C ASN A 73 28.06 -0.94 1.27
N LYS A 74 28.47 -0.31 2.38
CA LYS A 74 27.56 0.42 3.28
C LYS A 74 26.86 1.60 2.60
N GLN A 75 27.51 2.29 1.66
CA GLN A 75 26.90 3.41 0.96
C GLN A 75 25.77 2.93 0.05
N THR A 76 26.01 1.84 -0.69
CA THR A 76 24.95 1.18 -1.49
C THR A 76 23.77 0.77 -0.61
N ALA A 77 24.03 0.17 0.55
CA ALA A 77 22.99 -0.20 1.50
C ALA A 77 22.20 1.02 2.02
N ALA A 78 22.89 2.11 2.38
CA ALA A 78 22.27 3.36 2.83
C ALA A 78 21.41 3.99 1.74
N ASP A 79 21.91 4.04 0.50
CA ASP A 79 21.19 4.61 -0.65
C ASP A 79 19.92 3.79 -0.97
N MET A 80 20.03 2.46 -0.95
CA MET A 80 18.89 1.58 -1.21
C MET A 80 17.86 1.64 -0.09
N SER A 81 18.28 1.59 1.19
CA SER A 81 17.34 1.71 2.32
C SER A 81 16.59 3.04 2.32
N THR A 82 17.27 4.13 1.95
CA THR A 82 16.66 5.46 1.81
C THR A 82 15.65 5.46 0.66
N ALA A 83 15.96 4.85 -0.49
CA ALA A 83 15.05 4.78 -1.62
C ALA A 83 13.80 3.93 -1.30
N PHE A 84 13.98 2.77 -0.65
CA PHE A 84 12.88 1.95 -0.18
C PHE A 84 11.99 2.69 0.83
N GLY A 85 12.60 3.29 1.86
CA GLY A 85 11.89 4.07 2.86
C GLY A 85 11.06 5.17 2.21
N ARG A 86 11.69 6.04 1.39
CA ARG A 86 11.01 7.13 0.69
C ARG A 86 9.82 6.62 -0.14
N ALA A 87 10.02 5.59 -0.96
CA ALA A 87 8.98 5.10 -1.87
C ALA A 87 7.75 4.59 -1.11
N PHE A 88 7.96 3.81 -0.04
CA PHE A 88 6.86 3.18 0.68
C PHE A 88 6.23 4.11 1.73
N GLU A 89 6.98 5.07 2.25
CA GLU A 89 6.42 6.17 3.05
C GLU A 89 5.49 7.05 2.21
N VAL A 90 5.91 7.46 1.00
CA VAL A 90 5.08 8.23 0.07
C VAL A 90 3.82 7.43 -0.31
N LEU A 91 3.94 6.12 -0.55
CA LEU A 91 2.79 5.26 -0.82
C LEU A 91 1.83 5.21 0.38
N SER A 92 2.33 5.04 1.59
CA SER A 92 1.49 5.00 2.79
C SER A 92 0.76 6.33 3.04
N GLN A 93 1.34 7.43 2.58
CA GLN A 93 0.79 8.78 2.68
C GLN A 93 -0.08 9.19 1.48
N PHE A 94 -0.31 8.30 0.50
CA PHE A 94 -1.27 8.57 -0.56
C PHE A 94 -2.63 8.92 0.05
N ARG A 95 -3.21 10.05 -0.35
CA ARG A 95 -4.41 10.60 0.29
C ARG A 95 -5.68 9.76 0.13
N GLY A 96 -5.77 9.01 -0.97
CA GLY A 96 -6.89 8.11 -1.26
C GLY A 96 -6.66 6.69 -0.77
N LEU A 97 -7.54 5.78 -1.15
CA LEU A 97 -7.42 4.35 -0.83
C LEU A 97 -6.33 3.70 -1.69
N SER A 98 -5.39 2.99 -1.07
CA SER A 98 -4.39 2.16 -1.75
C SER A 98 -4.59 0.68 -1.45
N ILE A 99 -4.56 -0.16 -2.48
CA ILE A 99 -4.84 -1.60 -2.38
C ILE A 99 -3.71 -2.38 -3.05
N ALA A 100 -3.11 -3.34 -2.34
CA ALA A 100 -2.21 -4.32 -2.92
C ALA A 100 -3.01 -5.54 -3.41
N ALA A 101 -2.98 -5.79 -4.72
CA ALA A 101 -3.52 -6.99 -5.35
C ALA A 101 -2.38 -8.00 -5.53
N ILE A 102 -2.20 -8.88 -4.52
CA ILE A 102 -1.08 -9.79 -4.39
C ILE A 102 -1.34 -11.03 -5.25
N ASN A 103 -0.80 -11.03 -6.46
CA ASN A 103 -1.02 -12.07 -7.48
C ASN A 103 -0.02 -13.23 -7.43
N GLY A 104 0.80 -13.34 -6.38
CA GLY A 104 1.79 -14.41 -6.25
C GLY A 104 2.71 -14.20 -5.05
N TYR A 105 3.99 -14.61 -5.19
CA TYR A 105 4.97 -14.44 -4.12
C TYR A 105 5.22 -12.97 -3.80
N ALA A 106 5.03 -12.58 -2.53
CA ALA A 106 5.37 -11.27 -1.98
C ALA A 106 6.44 -11.45 -0.90
N MET A 107 7.71 -11.22 -1.26
CA MET A 107 8.86 -11.51 -0.40
C MET A 107 9.68 -10.26 -0.09
N GLY A 108 10.11 -10.10 1.16
CA GLY A 108 10.93 -8.97 1.57
C GLY A 108 10.32 -7.64 1.21
N GLY A 109 11.06 -6.76 0.52
CA GLY A 109 10.55 -5.49 -0.01
C GLY A 109 9.29 -5.61 -0.88
N GLY A 110 9.00 -6.82 -1.41
CA GLY A 110 7.74 -7.12 -2.09
C GLY A 110 6.55 -7.23 -1.12
N LEU A 111 6.75 -7.77 0.07
CA LEU A 111 5.73 -7.72 1.11
C LEU A 111 5.67 -6.32 1.73
N GLU A 112 6.81 -5.63 1.89
CA GLU A 112 6.84 -4.27 2.47
C GLU A 112 6.03 -3.26 1.67
N VAL A 113 6.03 -3.32 0.31
CA VAL A 113 5.17 -2.45 -0.50
C VAL A 113 3.69 -2.76 -0.29
N ALA A 114 3.32 -4.04 -0.13
CA ALA A 114 1.95 -4.41 0.20
C ALA A 114 1.53 -3.93 1.60
N LEU A 115 2.44 -3.98 2.58
CA LEU A 115 2.23 -3.46 3.94
C LEU A 115 2.13 -1.92 3.99
N ALA A 116 2.67 -1.23 2.99
CA ALA A 116 2.54 0.22 2.86
C ALA A 116 1.19 0.64 2.24
N CYS A 117 0.47 -0.27 1.59
CA CYS A 117 -0.91 -0.05 1.15
C CYS A 117 -1.90 -0.10 2.32
N ASP A 118 -3.09 0.50 2.13
CA ASP A 118 -4.15 0.46 3.14
C ASP A 118 -4.76 -0.94 3.26
N LEU A 119 -5.07 -1.58 2.14
CA LEU A 119 -5.68 -2.91 2.07
C LEU A 119 -4.84 -3.87 1.20
N ARG A 120 -4.98 -5.16 1.45
CA ARG A 120 -4.30 -6.25 0.73
C ARG A 120 -5.32 -7.32 0.37
N ILE A 121 -5.27 -7.79 -0.88
CA ILE A 121 -6.03 -8.93 -1.37
C ILE A 121 -5.02 -9.91 -1.94
N ALA A 122 -5.02 -11.14 -1.48
CA ALA A 122 -4.09 -12.16 -1.95
C ALA A 122 -4.81 -13.20 -2.82
N GLU A 123 -4.20 -13.62 -3.90
CA GLU A 123 -4.65 -14.81 -4.63
C GLU A 123 -4.35 -16.07 -3.83
N SER A 124 -5.18 -17.10 -3.99
CA SER A 124 -5.16 -18.34 -3.19
C SER A 124 -3.80 -19.06 -3.20
N GLN A 125 -3.02 -18.93 -4.27
CA GLN A 125 -1.67 -19.50 -4.39
C GLN A 125 -0.55 -18.60 -3.86
N ALA A 126 -0.87 -17.35 -3.46
CA ALA A 126 0.13 -16.39 -2.99
C ALA A 126 0.79 -16.84 -1.69
N GLN A 127 2.07 -16.51 -1.56
CA GLN A 127 2.83 -16.71 -0.33
C GLN A 127 3.55 -15.41 0.06
N MET A 128 3.60 -15.14 1.34
CA MET A 128 4.15 -13.90 1.88
C MET A 128 5.18 -14.18 2.97
N ALA A 129 6.29 -13.45 2.95
CA ALA A 129 7.34 -13.56 3.98
C ALA A 129 8.21 -12.31 4.04
N LEU A 130 8.88 -12.13 5.19
CA LEU A 130 10.00 -11.20 5.36
C LEU A 130 11.27 -12.00 5.73
N PRO A 131 11.92 -12.65 4.74
CA PRO A 131 12.98 -13.62 4.98
C PRO A 131 14.38 -13.00 5.05
N GLU A 132 14.52 -11.70 5.24
CA GLU A 132 15.77 -10.95 5.14
C GLU A 132 16.84 -11.46 6.12
N ALA A 133 16.43 -11.94 7.29
CA ALA A 133 17.36 -12.49 8.28
C ALA A 133 18.14 -13.73 7.77
N ALA A 134 17.58 -14.48 6.83
CA ALA A 134 18.23 -15.64 6.21
C ALA A 134 19.49 -15.26 5.38
N VAL A 135 19.59 -13.99 4.99
CA VAL A 135 20.74 -13.45 4.25
C VAL A 135 21.50 -12.37 5.04
N GLY A 136 21.28 -12.31 6.36
CA GLY A 136 21.97 -11.36 7.25
C GLY A 136 21.49 -9.92 7.14
N LEU A 137 20.29 -9.69 6.60
CA LEU A 137 19.65 -8.39 6.46
C LEU A 137 18.40 -8.29 7.35
N LEU A 138 17.71 -7.17 7.27
CA LEU A 138 16.44 -6.93 7.91
C LEU A 138 15.49 -6.15 6.97
N PRO A 139 14.16 -6.23 7.17
CA PRO A 139 13.20 -5.37 6.47
C PRO A 139 13.47 -3.90 6.79
N CYS A 140 13.71 -3.07 5.76
CA CYS A 140 14.13 -1.68 5.97
C CYS A 140 13.13 -0.61 5.49
N ALA A 141 11.98 -1.04 5.01
CA ALA A 141 10.94 -0.15 4.47
C ALA A 141 9.61 -0.27 5.22
N GLY A 142 9.67 -0.42 6.53
CA GLY A 142 8.51 -0.48 7.42
C GLY A 142 8.01 -1.89 7.72
N GLY A 143 8.63 -2.95 7.19
CA GLY A 143 8.19 -4.32 7.42
C GLY A 143 8.15 -4.72 8.88
N THR A 144 9.16 -4.38 9.68
CA THR A 144 9.19 -4.66 11.12
C THR A 144 8.08 -3.94 11.89
N GLN A 145 7.67 -2.77 11.43
CA GLN A 145 6.67 -1.91 12.10
C GLN A 145 5.26 -2.29 11.65
N ASN A 146 5.00 -2.25 10.34
CA ASN A 146 3.67 -2.49 9.79
C ASN A 146 3.20 -3.92 10.02
N LEU A 147 4.09 -4.92 9.87
CA LEU A 147 3.71 -6.31 10.11
C LEU A 147 3.30 -6.53 11.57
N ALA A 148 4.12 -6.07 12.53
CA ALA A 148 3.82 -6.23 13.95
C ALA A 148 2.51 -5.52 14.35
N TRP A 149 2.22 -4.39 13.72
CA TRP A 149 0.96 -3.68 13.94
C TRP A 149 -0.26 -4.44 13.41
N LEU A 150 -0.15 -5.08 12.24
CA LEU A 150 -1.26 -5.80 11.62
C LEU A 150 -1.54 -7.14 12.29
N VAL A 151 -0.50 -7.97 12.52
CA VAL A 151 -0.65 -9.37 12.93
C VAL A 151 -0.22 -9.63 14.37
N GLY A 152 0.20 -8.58 15.09
CA GLY A 152 0.77 -8.68 16.43
C GLY A 152 2.22 -9.21 16.43
N GLU A 153 2.92 -8.97 17.55
CA GLU A 153 4.34 -9.31 17.67
C GLU A 153 4.66 -10.79 17.48
N GLY A 154 3.75 -11.67 17.91
CA GLY A 154 3.97 -13.12 17.84
C GLY A 154 4.14 -13.58 16.38
N TRP A 155 3.21 -13.24 15.51
CA TRP A 155 3.29 -13.58 14.11
C TRP A 155 4.40 -12.82 13.39
N ALA A 156 4.60 -11.53 13.69
CA ALA A 156 5.70 -10.77 13.10
C ALA A 156 7.06 -11.42 13.43
N LYS A 157 7.28 -11.86 14.67
CA LYS A 157 8.50 -12.56 15.08
C LYS A 157 8.66 -13.91 14.37
N ARG A 158 7.59 -14.69 14.18
CA ARG A 158 7.63 -15.94 13.40
C ARG A 158 8.06 -15.69 11.96
N MET A 159 7.44 -14.72 11.28
CA MET A 159 7.73 -14.42 9.88
C MET A 159 9.13 -13.81 9.69
N ILE A 160 9.59 -12.94 10.59
CA ILE A 160 10.89 -12.24 10.47
C ILE A 160 12.03 -13.06 11.09
N LEU A 161 11.88 -13.54 12.34
CA LEU A 161 13.00 -14.16 13.06
C LEU A 161 13.14 -15.65 12.72
N CYS A 162 12.04 -16.33 12.40
CA CYS A 162 12.06 -17.74 12.00
C CYS A 162 11.99 -17.92 10.47
N GLY A 163 11.82 -16.84 9.70
CA GLY A 163 11.72 -16.89 8.25
C GLY A 163 10.46 -17.61 7.74
N GLU A 164 9.41 -17.67 8.57
CA GLU A 164 8.19 -18.38 8.23
C GLU A 164 7.47 -17.72 7.07
N ARG A 165 7.04 -18.53 6.10
CA ARG A 165 6.17 -18.12 5.01
C ARG A 165 4.73 -18.42 5.38
N VAL A 166 3.84 -17.49 5.06
CA VAL A 166 2.40 -17.69 5.23
C VAL A 166 1.71 -17.83 3.88
N THR A 167 0.75 -18.74 3.79
CA THR A 167 -0.15 -18.88 2.64
C THR A 167 -1.19 -17.76 2.65
N ALA A 168 -1.91 -17.58 1.55
CA ALA A 168 -3.00 -16.60 1.47
C ALA A 168 -4.06 -16.82 2.55
N GLN A 169 -4.44 -18.09 2.82
CA GLN A 169 -5.43 -18.40 3.86
C GLN A 169 -4.90 -18.08 5.26
N GLN A 170 -3.66 -18.48 5.57
CA GLN A 170 -3.06 -18.13 6.87
C GLN A 170 -2.94 -16.60 7.02
N ALA A 171 -2.62 -15.87 5.94
CA ALA A 171 -2.55 -14.43 5.95
C ALA A 171 -3.91 -13.78 6.26
N LEU A 172 -5.01 -14.35 5.74
CA LEU A 172 -6.36 -13.92 6.08
C LEU A 172 -6.68 -14.21 7.55
N ASP A 173 -6.37 -15.42 8.03
CA ASP A 173 -6.68 -15.86 9.40
C ASP A 173 -5.97 -14.98 10.45
N ILE A 174 -4.77 -14.48 10.15
CA ILE A 174 -3.98 -13.64 11.07
C ILE A 174 -4.18 -12.13 10.86
N GLY A 175 -4.99 -11.72 9.88
CA GLY A 175 -5.24 -10.31 9.58
C GLY A 175 -4.14 -9.61 8.79
N LEU A 176 -3.27 -10.38 8.10
CA LEU A 176 -2.26 -9.82 7.20
C LEU A 176 -2.87 -9.33 5.89
N VAL A 177 -3.90 -10.00 5.41
CA VAL A 177 -4.68 -9.59 4.23
C VAL A 177 -6.17 -9.52 4.59
N GLU A 178 -6.91 -8.67 3.89
CA GLU A 178 -8.33 -8.43 4.13
C GLU A 178 -9.24 -9.36 3.32
N ALA A 179 -8.70 -10.00 2.26
CA ALA A 179 -9.43 -10.99 1.47
C ALA A 179 -8.49 -11.95 0.73
N VAL A 180 -9.00 -13.15 0.45
CA VAL A 180 -8.42 -14.08 -0.52
C VAL A 180 -9.32 -14.10 -1.76
N ALA A 181 -8.70 -14.16 -2.94
CA ALA A 181 -9.35 -14.30 -4.24
C ALA A 181 -8.81 -15.56 -4.93
N GLU A 182 -9.55 -16.07 -5.91
CA GLU A 182 -9.04 -17.13 -6.77
C GLU A 182 -7.86 -16.62 -7.61
N GLN A 183 -7.07 -17.56 -8.14
CA GLN A 183 -5.94 -17.22 -8.98
C GLN A 183 -6.38 -16.40 -10.21
N GLY A 184 -5.72 -15.27 -10.45
CA GLY A 184 -6.05 -14.32 -11.51
C GLY A 184 -7.12 -13.28 -11.15
N GLU A 185 -7.69 -13.33 -9.93
CA GLU A 185 -8.84 -12.50 -9.55
C GLU A 185 -8.52 -11.37 -8.55
N ALA A 186 -7.29 -11.30 -8.01
CA ALA A 186 -6.96 -10.28 -7.00
C ALA A 186 -7.10 -8.86 -7.54
N LEU A 187 -6.67 -8.61 -8.78
CA LEU A 187 -6.80 -7.30 -9.42
C LEU A 187 -8.26 -6.90 -9.60
N ALA A 188 -9.10 -7.81 -10.12
CA ALA A 188 -10.53 -7.55 -10.30
C ALA A 188 -11.22 -7.23 -8.96
N LYS A 189 -10.88 -7.97 -7.90
CA LYS A 189 -11.38 -7.73 -6.54
C LYS A 189 -10.92 -6.40 -5.97
N ALA A 190 -9.65 -6.03 -6.18
CA ALA A 190 -9.12 -4.73 -5.78
C ALA A 190 -9.82 -3.57 -6.50
N MET A 191 -10.07 -3.71 -7.80
CA MET A 191 -10.83 -2.74 -8.59
C MET A 191 -12.28 -2.59 -8.11
N GLU A 192 -12.93 -3.70 -7.70
CA GLU A 192 -14.26 -3.64 -7.07
C GLU A 192 -14.24 -2.77 -5.80
N TRP A 193 -13.24 -2.96 -4.93
CA TRP A 193 -13.13 -2.20 -3.69
C TRP A 193 -12.76 -0.74 -3.95
N ALA A 194 -11.85 -0.47 -4.89
CA ALA A 194 -11.51 0.88 -5.31
C ALA A 194 -12.75 1.64 -5.83
N LYS A 195 -13.57 0.99 -6.68
CA LYS A 195 -14.85 1.57 -7.18
C LYS A 195 -15.89 1.79 -6.08
N LYS A 196 -15.86 1.00 -5.00
CA LYS A 196 -16.71 1.27 -3.82
C LYS A 196 -16.29 2.55 -3.10
N SER A 197 -14.98 2.80 -3.00
CA SER A 197 -14.46 4.03 -2.36
C SER A 197 -14.77 5.29 -3.16
N GLU A 198 -14.93 5.22 -4.48
CA GLU A 198 -15.34 6.36 -5.32
C GLU A 198 -16.72 6.94 -4.95
N ARG A 199 -17.54 6.17 -4.22
CA ARG A 199 -18.84 6.64 -3.72
C ARG A 199 -18.71 7.52 -2.46
N GLN A 200 -17.55 7.55 -1.86
CA GLN A 200 -17.25 8.33 -0.67
C GLN A 200 -16.53 9.63 -1.06
N SER A 201 -16.69 10.67 -0.28
CA SER A 201 -15.97 11.92 -0.49
C SER A 201 -14.46 11.70 -0.40
N PRO A 202 -13.66 12.04 -1.43
CA PRO A 202 -12.21 11.91 -1.39
C PRO A 202 -11.56 12.73 -0.28
N THR A 203 -12.09 13.90 0.04
CA THR A 203 -11.59 14.74 1.14
C THR A 203 -11.83 14.09 2.50
N SER A 204 -13.00 13.46 2.70
CA SER A 204 -13.31 12.71 3.92
C SER A 204 -12.47 11.45 4.06
N ILE A 205 -12.25 10.70 2.95
CA ILE A 205 -11.33 9.54 2.96
C ILE A 205 -9.94 9.97 3.41
N ALA A 206 -9.41 11.06 2.85
CA ALA A 206 -8.08 11.55 3.20
C ALA A 206 -7.98 11.93 4.69
N ALA A 207 -8.99 12.59 5.24
CA ALA A 207 -9.05 12.94 6.66
C ALA A 207 -9.12 11.69 7.54
N CYS A 208 -10.05 10.77 7.27
CA CYS A 208 -10.19 9.52 8.01
C CYS A 208 -8.92 8.68 7.98
N LYS A 209 -8.29 8.54 6.81
CA LYS A 209 -7.04 7.78 6.68
C LYS A 209 -5.92 8.36 7.56
N ARG A 210 -5.72 9.68 7.53
CA ARG A 210 -4.73 10.34 8.41
C ARG A 210 -5.01 10.07 9.88
N LEU A 211 -6.26 10.15 10.31
CA LEU A 211 -6.65 9.91 11.70
C LEU A 211 -6.41 8.44 12.11
N ILE A 212 -6.78 7.48 11.27
CA ILE A 212 -6.53 6.05 11.51
C ILE A 212 -5.02 5.77 11.61
N GLN A 213 -4.20 6.36 10.73
CA GLN A 213 -2.76 6.21 10.79
C GLN A 213 -2.14 6.86 12.04
N ASN A 214 -2.67 8.01 12.46
CA ASN A 214 -2.22 8.68 13.68
C ASN A 214 -2.52 7.88 14.95
N ALA A 215 -3.55 7.03 14.96
CA ALA A 215 -3.85 6.13 16.08
C ALA A 215 -2.70 5.17 16.42
N ARG A 216 -1.74 4.96 15.50
CA ARG A 216 -0.51 4.19 15.75
C ARG A 216 0.54 4.94 16.58
N LYS A 217 0.43 6.26 16.70
CA LYS A 217 1.46 7.14 17.29
C LYS A 217 0.96 7.88 18.52
N GLU A 218 -0.32 8.21 18.52
CA GLU A 218 -0.90 9.15 19.49
C GLU A 218 -1.71 8.42 20.56
N PRO A 219 -1.68 8.91 21.81
CA PRO A 219 -2.62 8.47 22.83
C PRO A 219 -4.08 8.71 22.38
N MET A 220 -4.98 7.81 22.74
CA MET A 220 -6.38 7.83 22.29
C MET A 220 -7.06 9.20 22.49
N PHE A 221 -6.89 9.81 23.66
CA PHE A 221 -7.54 11.13 23.94
C PHE A 221 -6.99 12.25 23.07
N THR A 222 -5.70 12.23 22.72
CA THR A 222 -5.12 13.18 21.76
C THR A 222 -5.71 12.94 20.37
N GLY A 223 -5.76 11.67 19.92
CA GLY A 223 -6.38 11.30 18.64
C GLY A 223 -7.84 11.75 18.53
N MET A 224 -8.64 11.60 19.59
CA MET A 224 -10.03 12.09 19.63
C MET A 224 -10.13 13.63 19.52
N GLY A 225 -9.09 14.36 19.94
CA GLY A 225 -8.98 15.82 19.69
C GLY A 225 -8.85 16.10 18.21
N TYR A 226 -7.92 15.44 17.53
CA TYR A 226 -7.72 15.58 16.08
C TYR A 226 -8.94 15.18 15.24
N GLU A 227 -9.72 14.17 15.67
CA GLU A 227 -10.98 13.83 15.01
C GLU A 227 -11.96 15.00 14.98
N ARG A 228 -12.12 15.70 16.10
CA ARG A 228 -13.02 16.87 16.18
C ARG A 228 -12.53 18.02 15.32
N ASP A 229 -11.23 18.26 15.32
CA ASP A 229 -10.63 19.33 14.50
C ASP A 229 -10.79 19.02 13.01
N GLU A 230 -10.46 17.79 12.59
CA GLU A 230 -10.63 17.36 11.19
C GLU A 230 -12.11 17.37 10.76
N PHE A 231 -13.04 16.98 11.65
CA PHE A 231 -14.48 17.07 11.36
C PHE A 231 -14.91 18.50 11.05
N VAL A 232 -14.43 19.48 11.83
CA VAL A 232 -14.73 20.90 11.59
C VAL A 232 -14.07 21.38 10.30
N ASN A 233 -12.81 21.02 10.05
CA ASN A 233 -12.06 21.39 8.85
C ASN A 233 -12.74 20.91 7.56
N LEU A 234 -13.44 19.76 7.58
CA LEU A 234 -14.17 19.26 6.42
C LEU A 234 -15.29 20.22 5.95
N PHE A 235 -15.82 21.09 6.82
CA PHE A 235 -16.84 22.07 6.44
C PHE A 235 -16.31 23.18 5.50
N ASP A 236 -15.00 23.31 5.36
CA ASP A 236 -14.38 24.18 4.37
C ASP A 236 -14.36 23.56 2.96
N SER A 237 -14.59 22.23 2.85
CA SER A 237 -14.54 21.52 1.57
C SER A 237 -15.84 21.66 0.78
N ASN A 238 -15.71 21.61 -0.57
CA ASN A 238 -16.87 21.54 -1.44
C ASN A 238 -17.54 20.16 -1.36
N ASP A 239 -16.77 19.11 -1.12
CA ASP A 239 -17.28 17.74 -1.01
C ASP A 239 -18.23 17.58 0.19
N GLN A 240 -17.97 18.25 1.32
CA GLN A 240 -18.88 18.22 2.46
C GLN A 240 -20.25 18.83 2.11
N LYS A 241 -20.27 19.99 1.43
CA LYS A 241 -21.49 20.68 1.01
C LYS A 241 -22.28 19.81 0.02
N GLU A 242 -21.58 19.29 -1.00
CA GLU A 242 -22.15 18.42 -2.01
C GLU A 242 -22.72 17.14 -1.38
N GLY A 243 -21.98 16.50 -0.50
CA GLY A 243 -22.38 15.23 0.13
C GLY A 243 -23.67 15.37 0.94
N VAL A 244 -23.76 16.41 1.79
CA VAL A 244 -24.95 16.67 2.59
C VAL A 244 -26.15 17.03 1.69
N GLN A 245 -25.95 17.88 0.69
CA GLN A 245 -27.02 18.27 -0.22
C GLN A 245 -27.52 17.08 -1.04
N ALA A 246 -26.62 16.29 -1.62
CA ALA A 246 -26.96 15.11 -2.39
C ALA A 246 -27.77 14.09 -1.55
N PHE A 247 -27.37 13.88 -0.29
CA PHE A 247 -28.10 13.01 0.63
C PHE A 247 -29.54 13.51 0.92
N LEU A 248 -29.72 14.79 1.19
CA LEU A 248 -31.04 15.40 1.44
C LEU A 248 -31.95 15.34 0.19
N GLU A 249 -31.35 15.53 -0.99
CA GLU A 249 -32.05 15.46 -2.29
C GLU A 249 -32.22 14.02 -2.82
N LYS A 250 -31.69 13.01 -2.12
CA LYS A 250 -31.74 11.58 -2.51
C LYS A 250 -31.12 11.31 -3.90
N ARG A 251 -30.09 12.02 -4.26
CA ARG A 251 -29.30 11.84 -5.49
C ARG A 251 -27.88 11.35 -5.19
N LYS A 252 -27.18 10.89 -6.23
CA LYS A 252 -25.75 10.57 -6.12
C LYS A 252 -24.95 11.86 -6.01
N PRO A 253 -23.93 11.92 -5.11
CA PRO A 253 -23.02 13.05 -5.03
C PRO A 253 -22.10 13.10 -6.24
N GLN A 254 -21.63 14.32 -6.55
CA GLN A 254 -20.62 14.59 -7.58
C GLN A 254 -19.40 15.23 -6.88
N TRP A 255 -18.44 14.37 -6.54
CA TRP A 255 -17.25 14.80 -5.81
C TRP A 255 -16.31 15.64 -6.68
N THR A 256 -15.72 16.66 -6.09
CA THR A 256 -14.73 17.54 -6.73
C THR A 256 -13.35 17.40 -6.11
N ASN A 257 -13.24 16.65 -5.01
CA ASN A 257 -11.99 16.44 -4.28
C ASN A 257 -11.34 17.78 -3.86
N SER A 258 -12.15 18.65 -3.35
CA SER A 258 -11.73 20.02 -2.99
C SER A 258 -12.54 20.59 -1.83
#